data_ad481f4c69661c2afacb6481528464ab
#
_entry.id   ad481f4c69661c2afacb6481528464ab
#
_cell.length_a   1.000
_cell.length_b   1.000
_cell.length_c   1.000
_cell.angle_alpha   90.00
_cell.angle_beta   90.00
_cell.angle_gamma   90.00
#
_symmetry.space_group_name_H-M   'P 1'
#
loop_
_entity.id
_entity.type
_entity.pdbx_description
1 polymer ?
#
loop_
_entity_poly.entity_id
_entity_poly.type
_entity_poly.pdbx_seq_one_letter_code
_entity_poly.pdbx_strand_id
1 'polypeptide(L)'
;GQSKPVLEMVALSEQFDLVPLCPEQLGGLPTPRTPAERIEDRVMTKDGRDVTAEYRHGAEQALHLARLCGCKIALLKERSPSCGSGTIYDGTFTGGLTAGDGVTAALLRENGITVYGESEIGRLLEEHGQPMEAMF
;
A
#
# COMPACT_ATOMS: atom_id res chain seq x y z
N GLY A 1 27.82 5.06 -6.09
CA GLY A 1 26.78 4.10 -6.46
C GLY A 1 25.39 4.52 -6.02
N GLN A 2 24.43 3.84 -6.54
CA GLN A 2 23.02 4.07 -6.18
C GLN A 2 22.68 3.29 -4.92
N SER A 3 21.73 3.82 -4.13
CA SER A 3 21.24 3.13 -2.95
C SER A 3 20.43 1.89 -3.34
N LYS A 4 20.33 0.93 -2.42
CA LYS A 4 19.52 -0.27 -2.63
C LYS A 4 18.07 0.04 -3.02
N PRO A 5 17.34 0.97 -2.34
CA PRO A 5 15.98 1.32 -2.76
C PRO A 5 15.88 1.84 -4.20
N VAL A 6 16.84 2.65 -4.65
CA VAL A 6 16.84 3.13 -6.03
C VAL A 6 17.05 2.00 -7.01
N LEU A 7 18.00 1.08 -6.73
CA LEU A 7 18.25 -0.10 -7.58
C LEU A 7 17.03 -1.00 -7.66
N GLU A 8 16.32 -1.20 -6.54
CA GLU A 8 15.09 -1.99 -6.51
C GLU A 8 13.99 -1.36 -7.35
N MET A 9 13.81 -0.04 -7.29
CA MET A 9 12.82 0.66 -8.10
C MET A 9 13.14 0.60 -9.59
N VAL A 10 14.42 0.70 -9.96
CA VAL A 10 14.86 0.52 -11.35
C VAL A 10 14.51 -0.88 -11.84
N ALA A 11 14.80 -1.91 -11.04
CA ALA A 11 14.48 -3.29 -11.39
C ALA A 11 12.97 -3.49 -11.57
N LEU A 12 12.15 -2.91 -10.69
CA LEU A 12 10.68 -2.97 -10.83
C LEU A 12 10.22 -2.34 -12.14
N SER A 13 10.72 -1.14 -12.47
CA SER A 13 10.30 -0.44 -13.67
C SER A 13 10.71 -1.16 -14.95
N GLU A 14 11.77 -1.96 -14.91
CA GLU A 14 12.22 -2.76 -16.04
C GLU A 14 11.40 -4.04 -16.24
N GLN A 15 10.87 -4.60 -15.15
CA GLN A 15 10.19 -5.90 -15.19
C GLN A 15 8.67 -5.81 -15.16
N PHE A 16 8.11 -4.68 -14.73
CA PHE A 16 6.67 -4.50 -14.58
C PHE A 16 6.20 -3.18 -15.18
N ASP A 17 4.96 -3.18 -15.66
CA ASP A 17 4.26 -1.94 -15.97
C ASP A 17 3.69 -1.39 -14.67
N LEU A 18 4.17 -0.23 -14.25
CA LEU A 18 3.80 0.35 -12.97
C LEU A 18 2.61 1.29 -13.12
N VAL A 19 1.59 1.12 -12.29
CA VAL A 19 0.42 2.00 -12.21
C VAL A 19 0.44 2.70 -10.86
N PRO A 20 0.84 3.98 -10.81
CA PRO A 20 0.86 4.71 -9.54
C PRO A 20 -0.53 5.20 -9.16
N LEU A 21 -0.88 5.10 -7.87
CA LEU A 21 -2.11 5.66 -7.35
C LEU A 21 -1.97 5.91 -5.84
N CYS A 22 -2.83 6.81 -5.32
CA CYS A 22 -2.91 7.08 -3.89
C CYS A 22 -4.34 6.81 -3.43
N PRO A 23 -4.59 5.70 -2.69
CA PRO A 23 -5.95 5.39 -2.24
C PRO A 23 -6.58 6.49 -1.38
N GLU A 24 -5.78 7.20 -0.60
CA GLU A 24 -6.30 8.27 0.25
C GLU A 24 -6.83 9.44 -0.58
N GLN A 25 -6.13 9.83 -1.64
CA GLN A 25 -6.64 10.86 -2.56
C GLN A 25 -7.85 10.36 -3.33
N LEU A 26 -7.86 9.11 -3.76
CA LEU A 26 -9.00 8.51 -4.44
C LEU A 26 -10.25 8.50 -3.53
N GLY A 27 -10.07 8.42 -2.23
CA GLY A 27 -11.16 8.51 -1.25
C GLY A 27 -11.64 9.92 -0.96
N GLY A 28 -11.05 10.93 -1.60
CA GLY A 28 -11.45 12.33 -1.44
C GLY A 28 -10.71 13.09 -0.35
N LEU A 29 -9.61 12.52 0.16
CA LEU A 29 -8.81 13.22 1.18
C LEU A 29 -7.83 14.20 0.52
N PRO A 30 -7.66 15.39 1.12
CA PRO A 30 -6.75 16.40 0.57
C PRO A 30 -5.28 16.02 0.79
N THR A 31 -4.40 16.72 0.09
CA THR A 31 -2.95 16.64 0.30
C THR A 31 -2.43 18.07 0.46
N PRO A 32 -1.75 18.46 1.55
CA PRO A 32 -1.49 17.63 2.74
C PRO A 32 -2.74 17.39 3.59
N ARG A 33 -2.68 16.41 4.49
CA ARG A 33 -3.80 16.08 5.34
C ARG A 33 -3.37 15.75 6.76
N THR A 34 -4.33 15.83 7.69
CA THR A 34 -4.10 15.48 9.08
C THR A 34 -3.75 14.00 9.19
N PRO A 35 -2.73 13.63 9.98
CA PRO A 35 -2.40 12.22 10.20
C PRO A 35 -3.57 11.42 10.73
N ALA A 36 -3.73 10.19 10.22
CA ALA A 36 -4.77 9.27 10.66
C ALA A 36 -4.19 7.91 10.97
N GLU A 37 -4.86 7.16 11.87
CA GLU A 37 -4.48 5.79 12.22
C GLU A 37 -5.72 4.92 12.30
N ARG A 38 -5.54 3.63 12.04
CA ARG A 38 -6.63 2.67 12.12
C ARG A 38 -6.82 2.19 13.55
N ILE A 39 -8.06 2.23 14.02
CA ILE A 39 -8.47 1.71 15.33
C ILE A 39 -9.56 0.68 15.05
N GLU A 40 -9.21 -0.61 15.16
CA GLU A 40 -10.09 -1.72 14.78
C GLU A 40 -10.57 -1.57 13.33
N ASP A 41 -11.88 -1.42 13.10
CA ASP A 41 -12.45 -1.25 11.76
C ASP A 41 -12.66 0.21 11.37
N ARG A 42 -12.18 1.16 12.18
CA ARG A 42 -12.31 2.59 11.94
C ARG A 42 -10.97 3.26 11.67
N VAL A 43 -11.01 4.34 10.91
CA VAL A 43 -9.84 5.20 10.69
C VAL A 43 -10.16 6.58 11.25
N MET A 44 -9.34 7.02 12.20
CA MET A 44 -9.53 8.30 12.91
C MET A 44 -8.35 9.21 12.68
N THR A 45 -8.62 10.50 12.49
CA THR A 45 -7.55 11.50 12.45
C THR A 45 -7.07 11.81 13.86
N LYS A 46 -5.87 12.40 13.94
CA LYS A 46 -5.30 12.81 15.22
C LYS A 46 -6.19 13.81 15.95
N ASP A 47 -6.94 14.66 15.22
CA ASP A 47 -7.87 15.63 15.78
C ASP A 47 -9.27 15.06 16.02
N GLY A 48 -9.45 13.76 15.93
CA GLY A 48 -10.67 13.06 16.34
C GLY A 48 -11.76 12.93 15.29
N ARG A 49 -11.48 13.20 14.01
CA ARG A 49 -12.47 13.00 12.95
C ARG A 49 -12.45 11.55 12.46
N ASP A 50 -13.64 10.99 12.22
CA ASP A 50 -13.78 9.68 11.60
C ASP A 50 -13.71 9.82 10.09
N VAL A 51 -12.69 9.23 9.49
CA VAL A 51 -12.46 9.24 8.05
C VAL A 51 -12.55 7.83 7.46
N THR A 52 -13.21 6.93 8.15
CA THR A 52 -13.37 5.54 7.72
C THR A 52 -14.00 5.43 6.34
N ALA A 53 -15.07 6.22 6.07
CA ALA A 53 -15.77 6.18 4.78
C ALA A 53 -14.85 6.59 3.62
N GLU A 54 -14.03 7.62 3.82
CA GLU A 54 -13.08 8.09 2.81
C GLU A 54 -12.01 7.03 2.53
N TYR A 55 -11.50 6.37 3.58
CA TYR A 55 -10.51 5.30 3.41
C TYR A 55 -11.10 4.07 2.72
N ARG A 56 -12.33 3.70 3.06
CA ARG A 56 -13.02 2.59 2.38
C ARG A 56 -13.30 2.90 0.92
N HIS A 57 -13.75 4.11 0.63
CA HIS A 57 -14.00 4.54 -0.75
C HIS A 57 -12.71 4.52 -1.56
N GLY A 58 -11.61 5.03 -1.00
CA GLY A 58 -10.31 4.99 -1.64
C GLY A 58 -9.82 3.57 -1.92
N ALA A 59 -10.02 2.66 -0.98
CA ALA A 59 -9.68 1.26 -1.15
C ALA A 59 -10.49 0.60 -2.29
N GLU A 60 -11.79 0.89 -2.35
CA GLU A 60 -12.67 0.38 -3.43
C GLU A 60 -12.24 0.92 -4.78
N GLN A 61 -11.91 2.20 -4.89
CA GLN A 61 -11.42 2.81 -6.12
C GLN A 61 -10.06 2.22 -6.53
N ALA A 62 -9.17 1.98 -5.58
CA ALA A 62 -7.89 1.34 -5.85
C ALA A 62 -8.09 -0.07 -6.42
N LEU A 63 -8.98 -0.85 -5.83
CA LEU A 63 -9.31 -2.19 -6.32
C LEU A 63 -9.89 -2.13 -7.74
N HIS A 64 -10.81 -1.20 -8.01
CA HIS A 64 -11.41 -1.02 -9.31
C HIS A 64 -10.36 -0.71 -10.39
N LEU A 65 -9.45 0.23 -10.10
CA LEU A 65 -8.36 0.58 -11.00
C LEU A 65 -7.38 -0.58 -11.21
N ALA A 66 -7.05 -1.30 -10.14
CA ALA A 66 -6.19 -2.47 -10.26
C ALA A 66 -6.79 -3.53 -11.20
N ARG A 67 -8.08 -3.77 -11.08
CA ARG A 67 -8.79 -4.70 -11.96
C ARG A 67 -8.83 -4.21 -13.40
N LEU A 68 -9.11 -2.93 -13.62
CA LEU A 68 -9.12 -2.34 -14.96
C LEU A 68 -7.77 -2.45 -15.66
N CYS A 69 -6.69 -2.30 -14.91
CA CYS A 69 -5.33 -2.38 -15.44
C CYS A 69 -4.77 -3.80 -15.45
N GLY A 70 -5.53 -4.79 -14.97
CA GLY A 70 -5.08 -6.17 -14.91
C GLY A 70 -3.98 -6.42 -13.87
N CYS A 71 -3.89 -5.59 -12.85
CA CYS A 71 -2.88 -5.74 -11.81
C CYS A 71 -3.18 -6.93 -10.90
N LYS A 72 -2.18 -7.76 -10.66
CA LYS A 72 -2.28 -8.92 -9.76
C LYS A 72 -1.40 -8.77 -8.54
N ILE A 73 -0.55 -7.75 -8.53
CA ILE A 73 0.42 -7.47 -7.48
C ILE A 73 0.29 -5.99 -7.10
N ALA A 74 0.31 -5.72 -5.82
CA ALA A 74 0.34 -4.36 -5.29
C ALA A 74 1.57 -4.18 -4.40
N LEU A 75 2.28 -3.08 -4.60
CA LEU A 75 3.36 -2.64 -3.74
C LEU A 75 2.89 -1.40 -3.01
N LEU A 76 2.74 -1.49 -1.70
CA LEU A 76 2.11 -0.47 -0.89
C LEU A 76 3.08 0.11 0.14
N LYS A 77 2.83 1.37 0.51
CA LYS A 77 3.57 2.02 1.59
C LYS A 77 3.24 1.34 2.92
N GLU A 78 4.27 1.10 3.72
CA GLU A 78 4.12 0.39 4.99
C GLU A 78 3.53 1.24 6.10
N ARG A 79 2.85 0.58 7.05
CA ARG A 79 2.35 1.10 8.34
C ARG A 79 1.17 2.07 8.26
N SER A 80 0.79 2.56 7.09
CA SER A 80 -0.31 3.51 6.98
C SER A 80 -1.67 2.83 7.24
N PRO A 81 -2.70 3.59 7.65
CA PRO A 81 -4.04 3.02 7.84
C PRO A 81 -4.70 2.57 6.53
N SER A 82 -4.23 3.06 5.37
CA SER A 82 -4.70 2.61 4.06
C SER A 82 -3.88 1.43 3.55
N CYS A 83 -2.56 1.58 3.48
CA CYS A 83 -1.69 0.71 2.70
C CYS A 83 -0.80 -0.21 3.53
N GLY A 84 -0.78 -0.08 4.86
CA GLY A 84 0.08 -0.91 5.70
C GLY A 84 -0.18 -2.40 5.50
N SER A 85 0.88 -3.18 5.35
CA SER A 85 0.81 -4.60 5.07
C SER A 85 1.38 -5.38 6.25
N GLY A 86 0.53 -6.08 6.98
CA GLY A 86 0.91 -6.90 8.13
C GLY A 86 1.16 -6.14 9.42
N THR A 87 1.54 -4.89 9.37
CA THR A 87 1.80 -4.04 10.53
C THR A 87 1.35 -2.62 10.25
N ILE A 88 0.60 -2.04 11.17
CA ILE A 88 0.07 -0.67 11.07
C ILE A 88 0.28 0.06 12.39
N TYR A 89 0.15 1.39 12.37
CA TYR A 89 0.11 2.16 13.62
C TYR A 89 -1.13 1.78 14.43
N ASP A 90 -0.99 1.77 15.75
CA ASP A 90 -1.96 1.15 16.67
C ASP A 90 -3.15 2.04 17.05
N GLY A 91 -3.21 3.25 16.53
CA GLY A 91 -4.31 4.17 16.81
C GLY A 91 -4.06 5.11 18.00
N THR A 92 -2.93 5.00 18.66
CA THR A 92 -2.60 5.87 19.83
C THR A 92 -1.88 7.16 19.44
N PHE A 93 -1.42 7.27 18.19
CA PHE A 93 -0.64 8.40 17.66
C PHE A 93 0.68 8.61 18.44
N THR A 94 1.26 7.52 18.93
CA THR A 94 2.51 7.52 19.68
C THR A 94 3.67 6.86 18.95
N GLY A 95 3.44 6.39 17.72
CA GLY A 95 4.41 5.60 16.98
C GLY A 95 4.34 4.10 17.28
N GLY A 96 3.44 3.69 18.18
CA GLY A 96 3.23 2.27 18.51
C GLY A 96 2.65 1.51 17.30
N LEU A 97 3.03 0.24 17.18
CA LEU A 97 2.63 -0.61 16.05
C LEU A 97 1.84 -1.82 16.55
N THR A 98 0.94 -2.30 15.70
CA THR A 98 0.16 -3.52 15.96
C THR A 98 0.07 -4.35 14.68
N ALA A 99 -0.20 -5.65 14.84
CA ALA A 99 -0.44 -6.52 13.70
C ALA A 99 -1.76 -6.14 13.02
N GLY A 100 -1.77 -6.16 11.71
CA GLY A 100 -2.95 -5.85 10.91
C GLY A 100 -2.60 -5.23 9.57
N ASP A 101 -3.63 -5.08 8.74
CA ASP A 101 -3.51 -4.44 7.43
C ASP A 101 -4.23 -3.09 7.43
N GLY A 102 -3.74 -2.17 6.59
CA GLY A 102 -4.50 -0.98 6.24
C GLY A 102 -5.75 -1.36 5.44
N VAL A 103 -6.67 -0.42 5.30
CA VAL A 103 -7.97 -0.68 4.66
C VAL A 103 -7.80 -1.14 3.21
N THR A 104 -6.94 -0.50 2.43
CA THR A 104 -6.67 -0.87 1.04
C THR A 104 -5.95 -2.22 0.97
N ALA A 105 -4.92 -2.43 1.79
CA ALA A 105 -4.18 -3.68 1.80
C ALA A 105 -5.11 -4.87 2.07
N ALA A 106 -5.98 -4.75 3.05
CA ALA A 106 -6.95 -5.79 3.39
C ALA A 106 -7.89 -6.08 2.22
N LEU A 107 -8.47 -5.04 1.62
CA LEU A 107 -9.42 -5.22 0.52
C LEU A 107 -8.77 -5.86 -0.70
N LEU A 108 -7.56 -5.45 -1.06
CA LEU A 108 -6.83 -6.03 -2.18
C LEU A 108 -6.54 -7.52 -1.96
N ARG A 109 -6.10 -7.88 -0.75
CA ARG A 109 -5.85 -9.28 -0.39
C ARG A 109 -7.11 -10.14 -0.44
N GLU A 110 -8.21 -9.63 0.08
CA GLU A 110 -9.51 -10.34 0.05
C GLU A 110 -9.97 -10.62 -1.39
N ASN A 111 -9.51 -9.83 -2.35
CA ASN A 111 -9.87 -9.96 -3.75
C ASN A 111 -8.78 -10.60 -4.60
N GLY A 112 -7.85 -11.31 -3.98
CA GLY A 112 -6.87 -12.15 -4.68
C GLY A 112 -5.66 -11.42 -5.22
N ILE A 113 -5.44 -10.16 -4.85
CA ILE A 113 -4.25 -9.41 -5.24
C ILE A 113 -3.16 -9.65 -4.20
N THR A 114 -1.97 -10.02 -4.65
CA THR A 114 -0.84 -10.24 -3.76
C THR A 114 -0.26 -8.89 -3.35
N VAL A 115 -0.15 -8.64 -2.05
CA VAL A 115 0.28 -7.34 -1.51
C VAL A 115 1.65 -7.47 -0.87
N TYR A 116 2.54 -6.54 -1.24
CA TYR A 116 3.86 -6.38 -0.64
C TYR A 116 4.01 -4.98 -0.08
N GLY A 117 4.71 -4.85 1.04
CA GLY A 117 5.16 -3.56 1.54
C GLY A 117 6.46 -3.13 0.87
N GLU A 118 6.80 -1.85 1.01
CA GLU A 118 8.00 -1.30 0.35
C GLU A 118 9.31 -1.93 0.80
N SER A 119 9.37 -2.50 2.00
CA SER A 119 10.55 -3.24 2.47
C SER A 119 10.68 -4.63 1.84
N GLU A 120 9.67 -5.08 1.11
CA GLU A 120 9.58 -6.43 0.56
C GLU A 120 9.82 -6.48 -0.95
N ILE A 121 10.34 -5.41 -1.54
CA ILE A 121 10.60 -5.35 -2.99
C ILE A 121 11.50 -6.49 -3.45
N GLY A 122 12.52 -6.81 -2.67
CA GLY A 122 13.41 -7.95 -2.99
C GLY A 122 12.66 -9.26 -3.11
N ARG A 123 11.75 -9.52 -2.17
CA ARG A 123 10.91 -10.73 -2.20
C ARG A 123 9.95 -10.72 -3.39
N LEU A 124 9.35 -9.57 -3.69
CA LEU A 124 8.48 -9.42 -4.86
C LEU A 124 9.22 -9.78 -6.14
N LEU A 125 10.44 -9.27 -6.31
CA LEU A 125 11.27 -9.56 -7.47
C LEU A 125 11.67 -11.03 -7.56
N GLU A 126 11.95 -11.69 -6.43
CA GLU A 126 12.26 -13.11 -6.39
C GLU A 126 11.07 -13.98 -6.82
N GLU A 127 9.87 -13.64 -6.34
CA GLU A 127 8.67 -14.45 -6.56
C GLU A 127 8.04 -14.22 -7.93
N HIS A 128 8.12 -13.00 -8.48
CA HIS A 128 7.40 -12.61 -9.69
C HIS A 128 8.27 -12.01 -10.78
N GLY A 129 9.46 -11.56 -10.44
CA GLY A 129 10.39 -11.00 -11.40
C GLY A 129 11.07 -12.10 -12.22
N GLN A 130 11.71 -11.69 -13.31
CA GLN A 130 12.53 -12.62 -14.09
C GLN A 130 13.91 -12.79 -13.43
N PRO A 131 14.47 -13.99 -13.46
CA PRO A 131 15.83 -14.20 -12.97
C PRO A 131 16.83 -13.30 -13.70
N MET A 132 17.86 -12.87 -12.99
CA MET A 132 18.91 -12.01 -13.57
C MET A 132 19.54 -12.63 -14.81
N GLU A 133 19.73 -13.94 -14.80
CA GLU A 133 20.30 -14.68 -15.94
C GLU A 133 19.43 -14.60 -17.18
N ALA A 134 18.14 -14.45 -17.03
CA ALA A 134 17.22 -14.36 -18.16
C ALA A 134 17.17 -12.96 -18.80
N MET A 135 17.83 -11.98 -18.18
CA MET A 135 17.86 -10.61 -18.67
C MET A 135 19.00 -10.35 -19.66
N PHE A 136 19.88 -11.32 -19.87
CA PHE A 136 21.05 -11.18 -20.70
C PHE A 136 21.09 -12.16 -21.86
#